data_c927ba7025c429b376633c18933b9749
#
_entry.id   c927ba7025c429b376633c18933b9749
#
_cell.length_a   1.000
_cell.length_b   1.000
_cell.length_c   1.000
_cell.angle_alpha   90.00
_cell.angle_beta   90.00
_cell.angle_gamma   90.00
#
_symmetry.space_group_name_H-M   'P 1'
#
loop_
_entity.id
_entity.type
_entity.pdbx_description
1 polymer ?
#
loop_
_entity_poly.entity_id
_entity_poly.type
_entity_poly.pdbx_seq_one_letter_code
_entity_poly.pdbx_strand_id
1 'polypeptide(L)'
;MYMKLFLHLKSSSGIGLLLVIMLFLPQCRSINIPESTNSANLKVGKYDSPTHFAGIYANAKMKYAFNGSSLRDFEKWQKAFRPELKKLLGLNILEAQFAAYKPKAEMLSSEDIDFAIREHWLIWTEPTVPLPFILLRPKNADQPRGLVIAPHGHSKNTELYAGIYNSEEERASGEEGERDVAIQAVKEGYFAIAPTTRGFGETRTQEDIKKDATSSCRTLLMHDILVGRTPIGDRVWDISKLIDWAFANLPVDQQKVVVTGNSGGGTVTLFAAACDTRISVAVPSSYFCTFTGSIGSIHHCECNYVPGIMQLGEMADVAGLIAPRPFCAVHGKLDKIFPIEESRKAFDHLKQIYTAAGVPDNCELYEGAEGHRYYKDGVWPFVKKHLSQNKE
;
A
#
# COMPACT_ATOMS: atom_id res chain seq x y z
N MET A 1 34.84 12.90 -31.70
CA MET A 1 34.85 14.27 -32.27
C MET A 1 35.20 15.21 -31.14
N TYR A 2 36.48 15.62 -31.08
CA TYR A 2 37.03 16.44 -29.99
C TYR A 2 36.73 17.90 -30.23
N MET A 3 36.05 18.56 -29.29
CA MET A 3 35.87 20.02 -29.31
C MET A 3 36.84 20.65 -28.31
N LYS A 4 37.87 21.34 -28.80
CA LYS A 4 38.79 22.16 -27.99
C LYS A 4 38.16 23.52 -27.76
N LEU A 5 37.89 23.85 -26.51
CA LEU A 5 37.51 25.23 -26.12
C LEU A 5 38.77 26.00 -25.74
N PHE A 6 39.12 27.03 -26.52
CA PHE A 6 40.18 27.98 -26.19
C PHE A 6 39.55 29.22 -25.54
N LEU A 7 39.88 29.46 -24.30
CA LEU A 7 39.62 30.75 -23.64
C LEU A 7 40.87 31.64 -23.74
N HIS A 8 40.76 32.76 -24.44
CA HIS A 8 41.77 33.80 -24.45
C HIS A 8 41.46 34.84 -23.36
N LEU A 9 42.31 34.90 -22.35
CA LEU A 9 42.38 36.03 -21.43
C LEU A 9 43.54 36.93 -21.81
N LYS A 10 43.22 38.18 -22.22
CA LYS A 10 44.24 39.25 -22.37
C LYS A 10 44.56 39.81 -20.99
N SER A 11 45.81 39.69 -20.55
CA SER A 11 46.36 40.41 -19.40
C SER A 11 47.47 41.35 -19.90
N SER A 12 47.35 42.60 -19.56
CA SER A 12 48.39 43.61 -19.73
C SER A 12 49.41 43.48 -18.60
N SER A 13 50.68 43.36 -18.94
CA SER A 13 51.90 43.31 -18.09
C SER A 13 52.35 41.97 -17.55
N GLY A 14 53.35 41.46 -18.23
CA GLY A 14 54.56 40.74 -17.82
C GLY A 14 54.51 39.65 -16.80
N ILE A 15 55.06 38.50 -17.23
CA ILE A 15 55.41 37.29 -16.50
C ILE A 15 54.29 36.27 -16.43
N GLY A 16 54.27 35.40 -17.42
CA GLY A 16 53.35 34.24 -17.47
C GLY A 16 53.81 33.13 -16.57
N LEU A 17 52.99 32.81 -15.56
CA LEU A 17 53.08 31.59 -14.82
C LEU A 17 52.06 30.60 -15.43
N LEU A 18 52.57 29.60 -16.14
CA LEU A 18 51.76 28.52 -16.70
C LEU A 18 51.35 27.58 -15.57
N LEU A 19 50.10 27.74 -15.03
CA LEU A 19 49.55 26.81 -14.08
C LEU A 19 48.90 25.65 -14.87
N VAL A 20 49.59 24.51 -14.92
CA VAL A 20 49.03 23.27 -15.48
C VAL A 20 48.17 22.65 -14.40
N ILE A 21 46.83 22.90 -14.47
CA ILE A 21 45.87 22.15 -13.63
C ILE A 21 45.68 20.78 -14.29
N MET A 22 46.35 19.77 -13.75
CA MET A 22 46.03 18.37 -14.05
C MET A 22 44.71 18.01 -13.32
N LEU A 23 43.60 18.05 -14.08
CA LEU A 23 42.34 17.44 -13.65
C LEU A 23 42.51 15.89 -13.66
N PHE A 24 42.68 15.31 -12.50
CA PHE A 24 42.53 13.87 -12.32
C PHE A 24 41.08 13.49 -12.53
N LEU A 25 40.74 13.09 -13.74
CA LEU A 25 39.51 12.32 -13.97
C LEU A 25 39.77 10.92 -13.40
N PRO A 26 38.82 10.38 -12.59
CA PRO A 26 38.96 8.98 -12.17
C PRO A 26 38.89 8.14 -13.46
N GLN A 27 39.98 7.41 -13.70
CA GLN A 27 40.01 6.40 -14.73
C GLN A 27 38.90 5.38 -14.42
N CYS A 28 37.86 5.33 -15.26
CA CYS A 28 37.03 4.14 -15.35
C CYS A 28 37.98 2.97 -15.59
N ARG A 29 38.20 2.17 -14.55
CA ARG A 29 38.86 0.88 -14.73
C ARG A 29 37.92 0.09 -15.62
N SER A 30 38.33 -0.13 -16.86
CA SER A 30 37.75 -1.17 -17.70
C SER A 30 37.81 -2.47 -16.89
N ILE A 31 36.63 -2.99 -16.58
CA ILE A 31 36.51 -4.36 -16.05
C ILE A 31 37.01 -5.23 -17.21
N ASN A 32 38.22 -5.80 -17.05
CA ASN A 32 38.65 -6.85 -17.94
C ASN A 32 37.74 -8.04 -17.74
N ILE A 33 36.75 -8.15 -18.64
CA ILE A 33 36.00 -9.39 -18.83
C ILE A 33 37.03 -10.35 -19.43
N PRO A 34 37.35 -11.49 -18.78
CA PRO A 34 38.22 -12.48 -19.37
C PRO A 34 37.61 -12.91 -20.70
N GLU A 35 38.27 -12.69 -21.81
CA GLU A 35 37.92 -13.36 -23.07
C GLU A 35 38.07 -14.88 -22.82
N SER A 36 36.97 -15.54 -22.51
CA SER A 36 36.93 -17.00 -22.51
C SER A 36 37.02 -17.46 -23.95
N THR A 37 38.21 -17.85 -24.33
CA THR A 37 38.48 -18.65 -25.53
C THR A 37 37.78 -19.99 -25.42
N ASN A 38 36.53 -20.07 -25.84
CA ASN A 38 35.93 -21.25 -26.45
C ASN A 38 34.51 -20.91 -26.93
N SER A 39 34.42 -20.47 -28.17
CA SER A 39 33.15 -20.28 -28.90
C SER A 39 32.53 -21.63 -29.38
N ALA A 40 32.89 -22.74 -28.74
CA ALA A 40 32.32 -24.03 -29.05
C ALA A 40 31.09 -24.27 -28.17
N ASN A 41 29.89 -24.11 -28.75
CA ASN A 41 28.63 -24.61 -28.23
C ASN A 41 28.08 -24.04 -26.93
N LEU A 42 28.00 -22.72 -26.81
CA LEU A 42 26.98 -22.14 -25.94
C LEU A 42 25.61 -22.48 -26.54
N LYS A 43 24.98 -23.57 -26.09
CA LYS A 43 23.54 -23.73 -26.25
C LYS A 43 22.92 -22.53 -25.60
N VAL A 44 22.48 -21.56 -26.37
CA VAL A 44 21.71 -20.43 -25.87
C VAL A 44 20.43 -21.04 -25.27
N GLY A 45 20.41 -21.25 -23.96
CA GLY A 45 19.23 -21.68 -23.25
C GLY A 45 18.13 -20.61 -23.44
N LYS A 46 16.88 -21.03 -23.53
CA LYS A 46 15.78 -20.05 -23.53
C LYS A 46 15.82 -19.26 -22.24
N TYR A 47 15.86 -17.93 -22.35
CA TYR A 47 15.69 -17.05 -21.20
C TYR A 47 14.27 -17.25 -20.65
N ASP A 48 14.18 -17.63 -19.37
CA ASP A 48 12.94 -17.73 -18.63
C ASP A 48 12.96 -16.71 -17.49
N SER A 49 12.20 -15.64 -17.68
CA SER A 49 12.18 -14.51 -16.75
C SER A 49 11.73 -14.90 -15.33
N PRO A 50 10.62 -15.66 -15.14
CA PRO A 50 10.21 -16.09 -13.81
C PRO A 50 11.30 -16.86 -13.05
N THR A 51 11.92 -17.85 -13.69
CA THR A 51 13.01 -18.62 -13.07
C THR A 51 14.22 -17.75 -12.74
N HIS A 52 14.57 -16.82 -13.63
CA HIS A 52 15.68 -15.89 -13.39
C HIS A 52 15.41 -15.01 -12.15
N PHE A 53 14.22 -14.38 -12.07
CA PHE A 53 13.87 -13.53 -10.96
C PHE A 53 13.65 -14.30 -9.66
N ALA A 54 13.12 -15.54 -9.70
CA ALA A 54 13.05 -16.39 -8.51
C ALA A 54 14.44 -16.61 -7.88
N GLY A 55 15.48 -16.79 -8.70
CA GLY A 55 16.86 -16.88 -8.24
C GLY A 55 17.37 -15.57 -7.61
N ILE A 56 16.99 -14.41 -8.16
CA ILE A 56 17.32 -13.10 -7.59
C ILE A 56 16.63 -12.91 -6.24
N TYR A 57 15.33 -13.22 -6.15
CA TYR A 57 14.56 -13.08 -4.91
C TYR A 57 15.08 -13.98 -3.79
N ALA A 58 15.45 -15.24 -4.12
CA ALA A 58 16.01 -16.17 -3.14
C ALA A 58 17.34 -15.69 -2.53
N ASN A 59 18.07 -14.83 -3.25
CA ASN A 59 19.35 -14.26 -2.81
C ASN A 59 19.25 -12.78 -2.41
N ALA A 60 18.04 -12.22 -2.32
CA ALA A 60 17.84 -10.82 -1.97
C ALA A 60 18.36 -10.53 -0.54
N LYS A 61 19.23 -9.52 -0.42
CA LYS A 61 19.70 -9.03 0.88
C LYS A 61 18.79 -7.89 1.33
N MET A 62 17.79 -8.23 2.12
CA MET A 62 16.81 -7.28 2.64
C MET A 62 17.39 -6.55 3.84
N LYS A 63 17.58 -5.22 3.71
CA LYS A 63 18.22 -4.37 4.73
C LYS A 63 17.49 -4.37 6.07
N TYR A 64 16.19 -4.52 6.04
CA TYR A 64 15.29 -4.45 7.19
C TYR A 64 14.53 -5.77 7.45
N ALA A 65 15.02 -6.91 6.92
CA ALA A 65 14.51 -8.19 7.38
C ALA A 65 14.71 -8.30 8.90
N PHE A 66 13.61 -8.48 9.64
CA PHE A 66 13.68 -8.55 11.09
C PHE A 66 14.34 -9.85 11.56
N ASN A 67 15.33 -9.74 12.41
CA ASN A 67 16.06 -10.87 13.01
C ASN A 67 16.33 -10.69 14.51
N GLY A 68 15.63 -9.73 15.13
CA GLY A 68 15.72 -9.47 16.57
C GLY A 68 14.86 -10.42 17.39
N SER A 69 15.04 -10.40 18.71
CA SER A 69 14.26 -11.23 19.63
C SER A 69 13.76 -10.48 20.87
N SER A 70 14.14 -9.21 21.02
CA SER A 70 13.77 -8.39 22.17
C SER A 70 12.95 -7.15 21.76
N LEU A 71 12.23 -6.58 22.73
CA LEU A 71 11.53 -5.31 22.55
C LEU A 71 12.46 -4.19 22.07
N ARG A 72 13.68 -4.14 22.61
CA ARG A 72 14.70 -3.15 22.20
C ARG A 72 15.10 -3.32 20.72
N ASP A 73 15.26 -4.56 20.25
CA ASP A 73 15.57 -4.84 18.85
C ASP A 73 14.43 -4.40 17.95
N PHE A 74 13.18 -4.73 18.36
CA PHE A 74 11.99 -4.35 17.65
C PHE A 74 11.84 -2.82 17.54
N GLU A 75 11.95 -2.09 18.64
CA GLU A 75 11.81 -0.63 18.63
C GLU A 75 12.87 0.05 17.76
N LYS A 76 14.13 -0.40 17.85
CA LYS A 76 15.23 0.09 17.03
C LYS A 76 14.97 -0.17 15.54
N TRP A 77 14.56 -1.38 15.21
CA TRP A 77 14.23 -1.79 13.85
C TRP A 77 13.05 -1.01 13.29
N GLN A 78 11.94 -0.93 14.01
CA GLN A 78 10.73 -0.22 13.59
C GLN A 78 11.02 1.27 13.33
N LYS A 79 11.76 1.92 14.24
CA LYS A 79 12.18 3.32 14.11
C LYS A 79 13.04 3.56 12.87
N ALA A 80 13.88 2.59 12.49
CA ALA A 80 14.74 2.70 11.32
C ALA A 80 14.01 2.36 10.02
N PHE A 81 13.11 1.36 10.02
CA PHE A 81 12.50 0.86 8.80
C PHE A 81 11.30 1.71 8.32
N ARG A 82 10.40 2.16 9.21
CA ARG A 82 9.21 2.92 8.80
C ARG A 82 9.53 4.17 7.96
N PRO A 83 10.52 5.02 8.29
CA PRO A 83 10.89 6.15 7.45
C PRO A 83 11.39 5.73 6.06
N GLU A 84 12.14 4.64 5.96
CA GLU A 84 12.65 4.15 4.69
C GLU A 84 11.53 3.55 3.81
N LEU A 85 10.57 2.84 4.42
CA LEU A 85 9.37 2.41 3.72
C LEU A 85 8.57 3.61 3.19
N LYS A 86 8.33 4.63 4.03
CA LYS A 86 7.64 5.86 3.60
C LYS A 86 8.37 6.54 2.45
N LYS A 87 9.70 6.58 2.49
CA LYS A 87 10.52 7.13 1.42
C LYS A 87 10.41 6.30 0.14
N LEU A 88 10.45 4.97 0.23
CA LEU A 88 10.31 4.08 -0.93
C LEU A 88 8.95 4.23 -1.61
N LEU A 89 7.90 4.46 -0.84
CA LEU A 89 6.54 4.71 -1.33
C LEU A 89 6.36 6.11 -1.93
N GLY A 90 7.30 7.04 -1.73
CA GLY A 90 7.20 8.44 -2.16
C GLY A 90 6.41 9.34 -1.20
N LEU A 91 6.05 8.85 0.01
CA LEU A 91 5.29 9.64 0.99
C LEU A 91 6.07 10.86 1.50
N ASN A 92 7.39 10.78 1.60
CA ASN A 92 8.23 11.93 1.93
C ASN A 92 8.12 13.09 0.93
N ILE A 93 7.87 12.79 -0.35
CA ILE A 93 7.66 13.78 -1.41
C ILE A 93 6.31 14.47 -1.18
N LEU A 94 5.25 13.69 -0.96
CA LEU A 94 3.91 14.19 -0.66
C LEU A 94 3.89 15.02 0.62
N GLU A 95 4.53 14.56 1.69
CA GLU A 95 4.67 15.29 2.94
C GLU A 95 5.42 16.61 2.75
N ALA A 96 6.51 16.63 1.99
CA ALA A 96 7.27 17.86 1.73
C ALA A 96 6.46 18.89 0.93
N GLN A 97 5.65 18.42 -0.05
CA GLN A 97 4.86 19.30 -0.89
C GLN A 97 3.56 19.78 -0.24
N PHE A 98 2.91 18.92 0.57
CA PHE A 98 1.54 19.11 1.03
C PHE A 98 1.36 19.01 2.55
N ALA A 99 2.43 19.15 3.36
CA ALA A 99 2.34 19.08 4.83
C ALA A 99 1.32 20.07 5.43
N ALA A 100 1.22 21.28 4.87
CA ALA A 100 0.28 22.31 5.28
C ALA A 100 -1.08 22.26 4.58
N TYR A 101 -1.24 21.34 3.60
CA TYR A 101 -2.48 21.24 2.84
C TYR A 101 -3.57 20.56 3.67
N LYS A 102 -4.70 21.27 3.83
CA LYS A 102 -5.91 20.73 4.46
C LYS A 102 -6.87 20.27 3.37
N PRO A 103 -7.29 18.99 3.38
CA PRO A 103 -8.23 18.49 2.40
C PRO A 103 -9.52 19.29 2.40
N LYS A 104 -9.98 19.69 1.22
CA LYS A 104 -11.35 20.21 1.04
C LYS A 104 -12.24 19.04 0.69
N ALA A 105 -13.49 19.07 1.16
CA ALA A 105 -14.47 18.08 0.77
C ALA A 105 -15.82 18.74 0.49
N GLU A 106 -16.58 18.15 -0.43
CA GLU A 106 -17.88 18.61 -0.88
C GLU A 106 -18.84 17.42 -0.86
N MET A 107 -20.01 17.60 -0.22
CA MET A 107 -21.06 16.61 -0.25
C MET A 107 -21.86 16.77 -1.53
N LEU A 108 -21.96 15.70 -2.32
CA LEU A 108 -22.66 15.68 -3.60
C LEU A 108 -24.11 15.29 -3.45
N SER A 109 -24.41 14.32 -2.57
CA SER A 109 -25.77 13.87 -2.28
C SER A 109 -25.82 13.16 -0.92
N SER A 110 -27.04 13.03 -0.39
CA SER A 110 -27.33 12.30 0.84
C SER A 110 -28.67 11.59 0.70
N GLU A 111 -28.73 10.35 1.19
CA GLU A 111 -29.96 9.55 1.19
C GLU A 111 -30.10 8.75 2.47
N ASP A 112 -31.33 8.51 2.88
CA ASP A 112 -31.69 7.65 4.00
C ASP A 112 -31.84 6.20 3.52
N ILE A 113 -31.07 5.28 4.09
CA ILE A 113 -31.07 3.85 3.73
C ILE A 113 -31.55 2.95 4.89
N ASP A 114 -32.57 3.37 5.61
CA ASP A 114 -33.15 2.65 6.74
C ASP A 114 -32.25 2.64 8.01
N PHE A 115 -31.11 1.96 8.02
CA PHE A 115 -30.21 1.83 9.17
C PHE A 115 -29.10 2.88 9.21
N ALA A 116 -28.88 3.66 8.13
CA ALA A 116 -27.80 4.64 8.02
C ALA A 116 -28.21 5.81 7.12
N ILE A 117 -27.43 6.89 7.19
CA ILE A 117 -27.42 7.94 6.15
C ILE A 117 -26.24 7.63 5.24
N ARG A 118 -26.49 7.49 3.95
CA ARG A 118 -25.48 7.31 2.91
C ARG A 118 -25.23 8.63 2.21
N GLU A 119 -23.99 9.08 2.25
CA GLU A 119 -23.57 10.37 1.71
C GLU A 119 -22.49 10.17 0.65
N HIS A 120 -22.65 10.76 -0.53
CA HIS A 120 -21.64 10.80 -1.57
C HIS A 120 -20.85 12.10 -1.43
N TRP A 121 -19.53 11.96 -1.39
CA TRP A 121 -18.59 13.04 -1.17
C TRP A 121 -17.48 13.05 -2.21
N LEU A 122 -16.92 14.24 -2.43
CA LEU A 122 -15.68 14.44 -3.16
C LEU A 122 -14.68 15.12 -2.24
N ILE A 123 -13.49 14.55 -2.08
CA ILE A 123 -12.40 15.13 -1.28
C ILE A 123 -11.18 15.37 -2.15
N TRP A 124 -10.54 16.53 -2.01
CA TRP A 124 -9.25 16.80 -2.65
C TRP A 124 -8.13 16.41 -1.69
N THR A 125 -7.50 15.27 -1.93
CA THR A 125 -6.38 14.75 -1.11
C THR A 125 -5.05 15.43 -1.45
N GLU A 126 -4.94 15.95 -2.65
CA GLU A 126 -3.94 16.92 -3.15
C GLU A 126 -4.71 18.02 -3.89
N PRO A 127 -4.13 19.21 -4.15
CA PRO A 127 -4.86 20.32 -4.77
C PRO A 127 -5.57 20.00 -6.09
N THR A 128 -5.06 19.01 -6.83
CA THR A 128 -5.57 18.61 -8.15
C THR A 128 -6.08 17.17 -8.20
N VAL A 129 -6.24 16.51 -7.03
CA VAL A 129 -6.68 15.12 -6.95
C VAL A 129 -8.02 15.02 -6.23
N PRO A 130 -9.14 15.13 -6.98
CA PRO A 130 -10.46 14.86 -6.45
C PRO A 130 -10.67 13.35 -6.29
N LEU A 131 -11.00 12.91 -5.09
CA LEU A 131 -11.23 11.52 -4.74
C LEU A 131 -12.69 11.36 -4.29
N PRO A 132 -13.54 10.66 -5.05
CA PRO A 132 -14.88 10.29 -4.59
C PRO A 132 -14.83 9.33 -3.42
N PHE A 133 -15.73 9.49 -2.46
CA PHE A 133 -15.93 8.51 -1.41
C PHE A 133 -17.41 8.49 -0.97
N ILE A 134 -17.83 7.37 -0.41
CA ILE A 134 -19.15 7.20 0.19
C ILE A 134 -18.95 7.07 1.70
N LEU A 135 -19.66 7.93 2.44
CA LEU A 135 -19.76 7.87 3.90
C LEU A 135 -21.07 7.23 4.29
N LEU A 136 -21.02 6.19 5.10
CA LEU A 136 -22.16 5.64 5.81
C LEU A 136 -22.13 6.10 7.27
N ARG A 137 -23.13 6.88 7.66
CA ARG A 137 -23.29 7.44 8.99
C ARG A 137 -24.36 6.68 9.77
N PRO A 138 -24.05 6.07 10.93
CA PRO A 138 -25.07 5.44 11.77
C PRO A 138 -26.13 6.45 12.21
N LYS A 139 -27.43 6.11 12.13
CA LYS A 139 -28.53 7.01 12.52
C LYS A 139 -28.53 7.41 14.00
N ASN A 140 -28.07 6.53 14.89
CA ASN A 140 -28.08 6.74 16.35
C ASN A 140 -26.67 6.96 16.88
N ALA A 141 -25.95 7.94 16.33
CA ALA A 141 -24.56 8.24 16.70
C ALA A 141 -24.49 9.38 17.76
N ASP A 142 -25.17 9.23 18.91
CA ASP A 142 -25.18 10.21 20.01
C ASP A 142 -23.86 10.23 20.80
N GLN A 143 -23.00 9.24 20.59
CA GLN A 143 -21.69 9.14 21.22
C GLN A 143 -20.60 8.97 20.13
N PRO A 144 -19.35 9.40 20.41
CA PRO A 144 -18.23 9.13 19.50
C PRO A 144 -18.11 7.63 19.18
N ARG A 145 -18.05 7.29 17.90
CA ARG A 145 -17.95 5.93 17.41
C ARG A 145 -16.63 5.73 16.67
N GLY A 146 -16.21 4.48 16.54
CA GLY A 146 -15.03 4.18 15.72
C GLY A 146 -15.26 4.51 14.24
N LEU A 147 -14.15 4.72 13.54
CA LEU A 147 -14.11 4.94 12.09
C LEU A 147 -13.59 3.68 11.40
N VAL A 148 -14.29 3.22 10.38
CA VAL A 148 -13.80 2.20 9.45
C VAL A 148 -13.56 2.84 8.08
N ILE A 149 -12.37 2.66 7.53
CA ILE A 149 -12.09 3.01 6.13
C ILE A 149 -11.95 1.69 5.36
N ALA A 150 -12.76 1.53 4.32
CA ALA A 150 -12.90 0.31 3.55
C ALA A 150 -12.48 0.51 2.09
N PRO A 151 -11.17 0.56 1.77
CA PRO A 151 -10.70 0.65 0.39
C PRO A 151 -11.07 -0.61 -0.39
N HIS A 152 -11.63 -0.43 -1.60
CA HIS A 152 -12.04 -1.55 -2.45
C HIS A 152 -10.85 -2.21 -3.16
N GLY A 153 -11.06 -3.45 -3.64
CA GLY A 153 -10.12 -4.19 -4.48
C GLY A 153 -10.13 -3.71 -5.94
N HIS A 154 -9.64 -4.59 -6.83
CA HIS A 154 -9.58 -4.31 -8.26
C HIS A 154 -10.99 -4.40 -8.89
N SER A 155 -11.82 -3.38 -8.66
CA SER A 155 -13.17 -3.23 -9.22
C SER A 155 -13.33 -1.85 -9.85
N LYS A 156 -14.32 -1.68 -10.73
CA LYS A 156 -14.52 -0.42 -11.44
C LYS A 156 -14.96 0.74 -10.52
N ASN A 157 -15.66 0.43 -9.42
CA ASN A 157 -16.20 1.44 -8.51
C ASN A 157 -16.19 0.97 -7.05
N THR A 158 -16.39 1.92 -6.15
CA THR A 158 -16.51 1.71 -4.71
C THR A 158 -17.96 1.45 -4.25
N GLU A 159 -18.95 1.64 -5.11
CA GLU A 159 -20.38 1.62 -4.80
C GLU A 159 -20.81 0.29 -4.18
N LEU A 160 -20.25 -0.82 -4.68
CA LEU A 160 -20.51 -2.15 -4.14
C LEU A 160 -20.15 -2.27 -2.65
N TYR A 161 -19.09 -1.60 -2.20
CA TYR A 161 -18.70 -1.57 -0.78
C TYR A 161 -19.73 -0.82 0.09
N ALA A 162 -20.46 0.11 -0.51
CA ALA A 162 -21.52 0.89 0.14
C ALA A 162 -22.94 0.34 -0.14
N GLY A 163 -23.05 -0.88 -0.69
CA GLY A 163 -24.33 -1.54 -0.95
C GLY A 163 -25.14 -0.93 -2.10
N ILE A 164 -24.46 -0.35 -3.09
CA ILE A 164 -25.06 0.16 -4.31
C ILE A 164 -24.72 -0.82 -5.43
N TYR A 165 -25.75 -1.33 -6.11
CA TYR A 165 -25.62 -2.35 -7.14
C TYR A 165 -26.33 -1.89 -8.41
N ASN A 166 -25.69 -2.14 -9.56
CA ASN A 166 -26.24 -1.76 -10.87
C ASN A 166 -27.17 -2.85 -11.47
N SER A 167 -27.10 -4.07 -10.91
CA SER A 167 -27.96 -5.19 -11.31
C SER A 167 -28.12 -6.19 -10.16
N GLU A 168 -29.08 -7.11 -10.29
CA GLU A 168 -29.30 -8.17 -9.31
C GLU A 168 -28.16 -9.20 -9.31
N GLU A 169 -27.52 -9.42 -10.48
CA GLU A 169 -26.33 -10.27 -10.59
C GLU A 169 -25.13 -9.65 -9.84
N GLU A 170 -24.94 -8.34 -9.94
CA GLU A 170 -23.89 -7.63 -9.20
C GLU A 170 -24.14 -7.72 -7.70
N ARG A 171 -25.41 -7.57 -7.29
CA ARG A 171 -25.83 -7.73 -5.90
C ARG A 171 -25.53 -9.13 -5.38
N ALA A 172 -26.01 -10.16 -6.08
CA ALA A 172 -25.76 -11.55 -5.69
C ALA A 172 -24.27 -11.87 -5.58
N SER A 173 -23.47 -11.42 -6.55
CA SER A 173 -21.99 -11.57 -6.51
C SER A 173 -21.34 -10.76 -5.39
N GLY A 174 -21.89 -9.59 -5.06
CA GLY A 174 -21.42 -8.75 -3.95
C GLY A 174 -21.66 -9.40 -2.60
N GLU A 175 -22.87 -9.93 -2.41
CA GLU A 175 -23.29 -10.62 -1.19
C GLU A 175 -22.53 -11.96 -1.02
N GLU A 176 -22.39 -12.76 -2.08
CA GLU A 176 -21.61 -13.99 -2.07
C GLU A 176 -20.15 -13.73 -1.69
N GLY A 177 -19.53 -12.69 -2.26
CA GLY A 177 -18.16 -12.28 -1.96
C GLY A 177 -18.01 -11.45 -0.68
N GLU A 178 -19.09 -11.18 0.07
CA GLU A 178 -19.13 -10.34 1.28
C GLU A 178 -18.49 -8.96 1.07
N ARG A 179 -18.66 -8.38 -0.14
CA ARG A 179 -17.95 -7.18 -0.56
C ARG A 179 -18.60 -5.87 -0.14
N ASP A 180 -19.73 -5.91 0.54
CA ASP A 180 -20.46 -4.76 1.10
C ASP A 180 -19.82 -4.27 2.43
N VAL A 181 -18.51 -4.16 2.47
CA VAL A 181 -17.70 -3.97 3.69
C VAL A 181 -18.09 -2.73 4.49
N ALA A 182 -18.41 -1.61 3.82
CA ALA A 182 -18.86 -0.40 4.52
C ALA A 182 -20.29 -0.55 5.10
N ILE A 183 -21.17 -1.32 4.44
CA ILE A 183 -22.48 -1.70 4.98
C ILE A 183 -22.29 -2.55 6.25
N GLN A 184 -21.42 -3.53 6.21
CA GLN A 184 -21.10 -4.35 7.38
C GLN A 184 -20.59 -3.47 8.52
N ALA A 185 -19.64 -2.56 8.25
CA ALA A 185 -19.08 -1.67 9.24
C ALA A 185 -20.13 -0.76 9.91
N VAL A 186 -21.05 -0.15 9.13
CA VAL A 186 -22.08 0.71 9.71
C VAL A 186 -23.12 -0.09 10.51
N LYS A 187 -23.44 -1.33 10.10
CA LYS A 187 -24.27 -2.24 10.90
C LYS A 187 -23.63 -2.64 12.22
N GLU A 188 -22.30 -2.68 12.28
CA GLU A 188 -21.52 -2.85 13.51
C GLU A 188 -21.44 -1.56 14.35
N GLY A 189 -22.02 -0.46 13.88
CA GLY A 189 -22.14 0.81 14.58
C GLY A 189 -20.98 1.78 14.36
N TYR A 190 -20.12 1.55 13.38
CA TYR A 190 -19.01 2.45 13.02
C TYR A 190 -19.46 3.50 12.00
N PHE A 191 -18.79 4.66 11.97
CA PHE A 191 -18.76 5.46 10.76
C PHE A 191 -17.94 4.70 9.72
N ALA A 192 -18.43 4.58 8.49
CA ALA A 192 -17.74 3.82 7.45
C ALA A 192 -17.50 4.69 6.22
N ILE A 193 -16.26 4.77 5.79
CA ILE A 193 -15.84 5.46 4.57
C ILE A 193 -15.39 4.41 3.55
N ALA A 194 -16.06 4.37 2.40
CA ALA A 194 -15.64 3.63 1.23
C ALA A 194 -15.07 4.60 0.19
N PRO A 195 -13.75 4.76 0.09
CA PRO A 195 -13.14 5.63 -0.92
C PRO A 195 -13.05 4.94 -2.27
N THR A 196 -13.17 5.71 -3.36
CA THR A 196 -12.70 5.26 -4.66
C THR A 196 -11.18 5.17 -4.64
N THR A 197 -10.64 3.97 -4.81
CA THR A 197 -9.19 3.78 -4.82
C THR A 197 -8.60 4.43 -6.07
N ARG A 198 -7.57 5.30 -5.89
CA ARG A 198 -6.93 6.04 -6.98
C ARG A 198 -6.53 5.10 -8.12
N GLY A 199 -6.92 5.46 -9.36
CA GLY A 199 -6.74 4.66 -10.57
C GLY A 199 -7.91 3.75 -10.93
N PHE A 200 -9.02 3.82 -10.16
CA PHE A 200 -10.27 3.12 -10.44
C PHE A 200 -11.44 4.10 -10.52
N GLY A 201 -12.60 3.63 -10.94
CA GLY A 201 -13.80 4.45 -11.07
C GLY A 201 -13.53 5.74 -11.84
N GLU A 202 -13.97 6.85 -11.30
CA GLU A 202 -13.80 8.19 -11.87
C GLU A 202 -12.36 8.72 -11.75
N THR A 203 -11.52 8.09 -10.95
CA THR A 203 -10.11 8.49 -10.80
C THR A 203 -9.19 7.88 -11.85
N ARG A 204 -9.74 7.15 -12.84
CA ARG A 204 -9.03 6.68 -14.03
C ARG A 204 -8.66 7.86 -14.94
N THR A 205 -7.67 7.67 -15.81
CA THR A 205 -7.39 8.64 -16.88
C THR A 205 -8.58 8.75 -17.84
N GLN A 206 -8.76 9.93 -18.45
CA GLN A 206 -9.84 10.13 -19.42
C GLN A 206 -9.74 9.16 -20.61
N GLU A 207 -8.51 8.77 -20.98
CA GLU A 207 -8.28 7.80 -22.05
C GLU A 207 -8.79 6.41 -21.66
N ASP A 208 -8.49 5.96 -20.44
CA ASP A 208 -8.91 4.66 -19.93
C ASP A 208 -10.42 4.60 -19.69
N ILE A 209 -11.02 5.72 -19.24
CA ILE A 209 -12.50 5.84 -19.14
C ILE A 209 -13.14 5.67 -20.51
N LYS A 210 -12.65 6.36 -21.55
CA LYS A 210 -13.17 6.26 -22.92
C LYS A 210 -13.04 4.87 -23.52
N LYS A 211 -12.01 4.11 -23.13
CA LYS A 211 -11.76 2.72 -23.56
C LYS A 211 -12.47 1.68 -22.69
N ASP A 212 -13.22 2.11 -21.69
CA ASP A 212 -13.81 1.27 -20.65
C ASP A 212 -12.80 0.31 -19.98
N ALA A 213 -11.54 0.74 -19.85
CA ALA A 213 -10.53 -0.03 -19.14
C ALA A 213 -10.87 -0.16 -17.66
N THR A 214 -10.59 -1.31 -17.06
CA THR A 214 -10.93 -1.57 -15.64
C THR A 214 -10.17 -0.67 -14.67
N SER A 215 -8.96 -0.21 -15.05
CA SER A 215 -8.14 0.66 -14.20
C SER A 215 -7.11 1.44 -15.02
N SER A 216 -6.53 2.47 -14.41
CA SER A 216 -5.37 3.21 -14.90
C SER A 216 -4.09 2.86 -14.13
N CYS A 217 -4.03 1.69 -13.47
CA CYS A 217 -2.91 1.33 -12.60
C CYS A 217 -1.56 1.34 -13.31
N ARG A 218 -1.52 0.87 -14.57
CA ARG A 218 -0.30 0.90 -15.39
C ARG A 218 0.17 2.33 -15.65
N THR A 219 -0.74 3.20 -16.09
CA THR A 219 -0.43 4.61 -16.38
C THR A 219 0.06 5.32 -15.12
N LEU A 220 -0.61 5.12 -13.98
CA LEU A 220 -0.20 5.70 -12.71
C LEU A 220 1.20 5.22 -12.32
N LEU A 221 1.46 3.90 -12.33
CA LEU A 221 2.78 3.38 -11.96
C LEU A 221 3.90 4.02 -12.81
N MET A 222 3.69 4.12 -14.12
CA MET A 222 4.71 4.67 -15.02
C MET A 222 4.98 6.16 -14.75
N HIS A 223 3.95 6.95 -14.45
CA HIS A 223 4.09 8.36 -14.10
C HIS A 223 4.70 8.54 -12.70
N ASP A 224 4.27 7.75 -11.73
CA ASP A 224 4.75 7.82 -10.36
C ASP A 224 6.24 7.50 -10.25
N ILE A 225 6.72 6.48 -10.97
CA ILE A 225 8.15 6.12 -11.01
C ILE A 225 9.00 7.32 -11.48
N LEU A 226 8.53 8.10 -12.47
CA LEU A 226 9.29 9.25 -13.00
C LEU A 226 9.50 10.35 -11.95
N VAL A 227 8.64 10.43 -10.95
CA VAL A 227 8.69 11.46 -9.90
C VAL A 227 9.01 10.89 -8.51
N GLY A 228 9.39 9.60 -8.44
CA GLY A 228 9.78 8.94 -7.20
C GLY A 228 8.59 8.61 -6.28
N ARG A 229 7.39 8.48 -6.83
CA ARG A 229 6.17 8.07 -6.12
C ARG A 229 5.80 6.62 -6.50
N THR A 230 4.76 6.10 -5.86
CA THR A 230 4.17 4.80 -6.20
C THR A 230 2.65 4.86 -6.06
N PRO A 231 1.86 4.08 -6.83
CA PRO A 231 0.41 4.02 -6.64
C PRO A 231 -0.01 3.60 -5.23
N ILE A 232 0.78 2.75 -4.56
CA ILE A 232 0.54 2.38 -3.15
C ILE A 232 0.77 3.59 -2.25
N GLY A 233 1.86 4.34 -2.43
CA GLY A 233 2.14 5.55 -1.66
C GLY A 233 1.04 6.60 -1.79
N ASP A 234 0.56 6.82 -2.99
CA ASP A 234 -0.55 7.73 -3.28
C ASP A 234 -1.84 7.33 -2.56
N ARG A 235 -2.17 6.04 -2.57
CA ARG A 235 -3.35 5.51 -1.87
C ARG A 235 -3.21 5.57 -0.36
N VAL A 236 -2.01 5.34 0.17
CA VAL A 236 -1.70 5.53 1.60
C VAL A 236 -1.89 7.00 2.00
N TRP A 237 -1.46 7.94 1.15
CA TRP A 237 -1.70 9.36 1.32
C TRP A 237 -3.19 9.67 1.35
N ASP A 238 -3.98 9.14 0.42
CA ASP A 238 -5.41 9.32 0.36
C ASP A 238 -6.11 8.85 1.65
N ILE A 239 -5.75 7.66 2.17
CA ILE A 239 -6.27 7.15 3.45
C ILE A 239 -5.91 8.11 4.60
N SER A 240 -4.67 8.59 4.66
CA SER A 240 -4.23 9.54 5.68
C SER A 240 -5.06 10.84 5.63
N LYS A 241 -5.35 11.36 4.43
CA LYS A 241 -6.18 12.56 4.25
C LYS A 241 -7.65 12.35 4.57
N LEU A 242 -8.18 11.17 4.33
CA LEU A 242 -9.53 10.80 4.77
C LEU A 242 -9.62 10.72 6.30
N ILE A 243 -8.59 10.22 6.98
CA ILE A 243 -8.51 10.25 8.45
C ILE A 243 -8.47 11.70 8.95
N ASP A 244 -7.63 12.56 8.36
CA ASP A 244 -7.56 13.99 8.70
C ASP A 244 -8.95 14.65 8.59
N TRP A 245 -9.64 14.41 7.48
CA TRP A 245 -10.97 14.95 7.23
C TRP A 245 -12.01 14.40 8.23
N ALA A 246 -12.03 13.09 8.45
CA ALA A 246 -12.97 12.47 9.37
C ALA A 246 -12.81 12.98 10.81
N PHE A 247 -11.59 13.16 11.28
CA PHE A 247 -11.30 13.71 12.60
C PHE A 247 -11.75 15.17 12.76
N ALA A 248 -11.73 15.93 11.68
CA ALA A 248 -12.17 17.33 11.70
C ALA A 248 -13.69 17.51 11.55
N ASN A 249 -14.41 16.54 10.95
CA ASN A 249 -15.80 16.73 10.49
C ASN A 249 -16.80 15.73 11.07
N LEU A 250 -16.35 14.64 11.67
CA LEU A 250 -17.22 13.58 12.20
C LEU A 250 -16.99 13.39 13.71
N PRO A 251 -18.02 13.03 14.48
CA PRO A 251 -17.87 12.71 15.91
C PRO A 251 -17.29 11.30 16.08
N VAL A 252 -16.06 11.09 15.60
CA VAL A 252 -15.38 9.80 15.69
C VAL A 252 -14.45 9.72 16.89
N ASP A 253 -14.35 8.54 17.47
CA ASP A 253 -13.32 8.21 18.46
C ASP A 253 -11.99 8.01 17.71
N GLN A 254 -11.09 8.97 17.86
CA GLN A 254 -9.80 9.00 17.17
C GLN A 254 -8.86 7.83 17.54
N GLN A 255 -9.16 7.14 18.63
CA GLN A 255 -8.42 5.95 19.05
C GLN A 255 -8.96 4.66 18.42
N LYS A 256 -10.07 4.72 17.69
CA LYS A 256 -10.76 3.57 17.09
C LYS A 256 -10.86 3.71 15.58
N VAL A 257 -9.71 3.73 14.92
CA VAL A 257 -9.62 3.76 13.45
C VAL A 257 -9.26 2.37 12.92
N VAL A 258 -10.14 1.80 12.13
CA VAL A 258 -9.95 0.50 11.46
C VAL A 258 -9.77 0.73 9.98
N VAL A 259 -8.82 0.04 9.37
CA VAL A 259 -8.74 -0.07 7.90
C VAL A 259 -8.86 -1.54 7.53
N THR A 260 -9.78 -1.85 6.62
CA THR A 260 -9.99 -3.21 6.12
C THR A 260 -10.49 -3.18 4.68
N GLY A 261 -10.00 -4.08 3.86
CA GLY A 261 -10.41 -4.21 2.45
C GLY A 261 -9.90 -5.49 1.85
N ASN A 262 -10.51 -5.91 0.74
CA ASN A 262 -10.17 -7.15 0.06
C ASN A 262 -9.20 -6.92 -1.10
N SER A 263 -8.26 -7.84 -1.33
CA SER A 263 -7.37 -7.84 -2.51
C SER A 263 -6.57 -6.52 -2.61
N GLY A 264 -6.75 -5.71 -3.64
CA GLY A 264 -6.17 -4.37 -3.74
C GLY A 264 -6.50 -3.46 -2.55
N GLY A 265 -7.68 -3.62 -1.93
CA GLY A 265 -8.03 -2.96 -0.67
C GLY A 265 -7.21 -3.49 0.50
N GLY A 266 -6.88 -4.78 0.51
CA GLY A 266 -5.94 -5.39 1.45
C GLY A 266 -4.52 -4.83 1.30
N THR A 267 -4.08 -4.57 0.06
CA THR A 267 -2.82 -3.87 -0.24
C THR A 267 -2.79 -2.51 0.46
N VAL A 268 -3.83 -1.68 0.21
CA VAL A 268 -3.93 -0.35 0.82
C VAL A 268 -3.97 -0.44 2.34
N THR A 269 -4.75 -1.39 2.89
CA THR A 269 -4.86 -1.63 4.33
C THR A 269 -3.50 -1.89 4.98
N LEU A 270 -2.72 -2.82 4.42
CA LEU A 270 -1.39 -3.18 4.94
C LEU A 270 -0.44 -1.99 4.96
N PHE A 271 -0.28 -1.33 3.82
CA PHE A 271 0.70 -0.24 3.68
C PHE A 271 0.25 1.02 4.43
N ALA A 272 -1.05 1.35 4.45
CA ALA A 272 -1.56 2.46 5.22
C ALA A 272 -1.30 2.27 6.72
N ALA A 273 -1.60 1.09 7.28
CA ALA A 273 -1.36 0.82 8.69
C ALA A 273 0.14 0.75 9.05
N ALA A 274 1.00 0.28 8.14
CA ALA A 274 2.45 0.30 8.34
C ALA A 274 3.02 1.73 8.40
N CYS A 275 2.41 2.69 7.67
CA CYS A 275 2.89 4.07 7.54
C CYS A 275 2.19 5.06 8.47
N ASP A 276 0.89 4.87 8.74
CA ASP A 276 0.06 5.77 9.57
C ASP A 276 -0.27 5.13 10.92
N THR A 277 0.31 5.66 11.98
CA THR A 277 0.15 5.12 13.34
C THR A 277 -1.20 5.41 13.99
N ARG A 278 -2.04 6.25 13.39
CA ARG A 278 -3.41 6.53 13.85
C ARG A 278 -4.38 5.38 13.57
N ILE A 279 -4.04 4.49 12.64
CA ILE A 279 -4.83 3.30 12.35
C ILE A 279 -4.66 2.32 13.49
N SER A 280 -5.70 2.13 14.30
CA SER A 280 -5.67 1.31 15.52
C SER A 280 -5.70 -0.18 15.23
N VAL A 281 -6.46 -0.61 14.22
CA VAL A 281 -6.62 -2.01 13.83
C VAL A 281 -6.52 -2.12 12.31
N ALA A 282 -5.73 -3.07 11.82
CA ALA A 282 -5.58 -3.35 10.40
C ALA A 282 -5.99 -4.78 10.07
N VAL A 283 -6.90 -4.94 9.10
CA VAL A 283 -7.38 -6.26 8.68
C VAL A 283 -7.35 -6.37 7.15
N PRO A 284 -6.17 -6.61 6.54
CA PRO A 284 -6.11 -6.89 5.11
C PRO A 284 -6.71 -8.26 4.80
N SER A 285 -7.68 -8.30 3.88
CA SER A 285 -8.27 -9.54 3.38
C SER A 285 -7.70 -9.90 2.01
N SER A 286 -7.33 -11.17 1.83
CA SER A 286 -6.81 -11.76 0.59
C SER A 286 -5.67 -10.95 -0.05
N TYR A 287 -4.64 -10.62 0.77
CA TYR A 287 -3.45 -9.91 0.29
C TYR A 287 -2.16 -10.37 0.99
N PHE A 288 -2.16 -10.50 2.33
CA PHE A 288 -0.95 -10.76 3.10
C PHE A 288 -0.37 -12.16 2.80
N CYS A 289 0.84 -12.22 2.25
CA CYS A 289 1.60 -13.44 1.99
C CYS A 289 3.09 -13.11 1.88
N THR A 290 3.91 -13.94 1.21
CA THR A 290 5.24 -13.50 0.78
C THR A 290 5.15 -12.76 -0.56
N PHE A 291 5.99 -11.72 -0.76
CA PHE A 291 6.08 -11.09 -2.09
C PHE A 291 6.48 -12.10 -3.15
N THR A 292 7.41 -12.99 -2.82
CA THR A 292 7.90 -14.03 -3.74
C THR A 292 6.85 -15.07 -4.10
N GLY A 293 5.91 -15.38 -3.20
CA GLY A 293 4.86 -16.38 -3.42
C GLY A 293 3.66 -15.88 -4.22
N SER A 294 3.53 -14.56 -4.40
CA SER A 294 2.41 -13.97 -5.13
C SER A 294 2.88 -12.89 -6.10
N ILE A 295 3.20 -11.68 -5.63
CA ILE A 295 3.52 -10.52 -6.49
C ILE A 295 4.72 -10.82 -7.41
N GLY A 296 5.68 -11.59 -6.96
CA GLY A 296 6.89 -11.95 -7.71
C GLY A 296 6.77 -13.23 -8.53
N SER A 297 5.67 -13.99 -8.46
CA SER A 297 5.53 -15.30 -9.10
C SER A 297 4.45 -15.38 -10.16
N ILE A 298 3.39 -14.59 -10.05
CA ILE A 298 2.29 -14.56 -11.02
C ILE A 298 2.04 -13.13 -11.50
N HIS A 299 1.23 -12.99 -12.56
CA HIS A 299 0.82 -11.67 -13.04
C HIS A 299 -0.11 -10.99 -12.03
N HIS A 300 0.25 -9.79 -11.62
CA HIS A 300 -0.57 -8.90 -10.80
C HIS A 300 -0.80 -7.56 -11.50
N CYS A 301 -1.82 -6.82 -11.04
CA CYS A 301 -1.97 -5.44 -11.42
C CYS A 301 -0.73 -4.63 -11.02
N GLU A 302 -0.30 -3.75 -11.91
CA GLU A 302 0.93 -2.95 -11.79
C GLU A 302 0.99 -2.14 -10.48
N CYS A 303 -0.15 -1.78 -9.92
CA CYS A 303 -0.21 -1.05 -8.66
C CYS A 303 0.28 -1.83 -7.43
N ASN A 304 0.47 -3.15 -7.54
CA ASN A 304 1.07 -3.96 -6.46
C ASN A 304 2.60 -3.92 -6.44
N TYR A 305 3.22 -3.39 -7.50
CA TYR A 305 4.67 -3.36 -7.61
C TYR A 305 5.25 -2.08 -7.00
N VAL A 306 6.01 -2.24 -5.92
CA VAL A 306 6.79 -1.16 -5.30
C VAL A 306 8.25 -1.36 -5.70
N PRO A 307 8.82 -0.49 -6.55
CA PRO A 307 10.19 -0.64 -7.01
C PRO A 307 11.18 -0.70 -5.85
N GLY A 308 11.96 -1.78 -5.76
CA GLY A 308 13.00 -1.95 -4.73
C GLY A 308 12.51 -2.46 -3.37
N ILE A 309 11.24 -2.84 -3.21
CA ILE A 309 10.72 -3.32 -1.90
C ILE A 309 11.54 -4.50 -1.35
N MET A 310 11.95 -5.44 -2.21
CA MET A 310 12.77 -6.59 -1.83
C MET A 310 14.21 -6.24 -1.40
N GLN A 311 14.62 -4.99 -1.53
CA GLN A 311 15.88 -4.49 -0.94
C GLN A 311 15.68 -4.04 0.52
N LEU A 312 14.44 -3.77 0.92
CA LEU A 312 14.11 -3.33 2.28
C LEU A 312 13.67 -4.49 3.16
N GLY A 313 12.66 -5.24 2.77
CA GLY A 313 12.08 -6.32 3.57
C GLY A 313 11.04 -7.12 2.81
N GLU A 314 10.59 -8.20 3.39
CA GLU A 314 9.47 -9.00 2.96
C GLU A 314 8.13 -8.41 3.44
N MET A 315 7.00 -8.92 2.93
CA MET A 315 5.67 -8.42 3.29
C MET A 315 5.40 -8.55 4.80
N ALA A 316 5.92 -9.60 5.44
CA ALA A 316 5.85 -9.78 6.88
C ALA A 316 6.61 -8.69 7.66
N ASP A 317 7.75 -8.21 7.13
CA ASP A 317 8.48 -7.10 7.73
C ASP A 317 7.67 -5.79 7.62
N VAL A 318 7.01 -5.57 6.46
CA VAL A 318 6.11 -4.42 6.29
C VAL A 318 4.95 -4.48 7.29
N ALA A 319 4.30 -5.64 7.42
CA ALA A 319 3.23 -5.87 8.40
C ALA A 319 3.72 -5.71 9.84
N GLY A 320 4.94 -6.13 10.12
CA GLY A 320 5.59 -5.98 11.42
C GLY A 320 5.70 -4.53 11.90
N LEU A 321 5.75 -3.55 10.99
CA LEU A 321 5.69 -2.14 11.34
C LEU A 321 4.37 -1.73 12.01
N ILE A 322 3.32 -2.52 11.89
CA ILE A 322 2.02 -2.26 12.53
C ILE A 322 2.08 -2.53 14.03
N ALA A 323 2.86 -3.54 14.46
CA ALA A 323 3.02 -3.84 15.88
C ALA A 323 3.39 -2.58 16.71
N PRO A 324 2.91 -2.43 17.95
CA PRO A 324 2.15 -3.39 18.74
C PRO A 324 0.63 -3.40 18.46
N ARG A 325 0.16 -2.59 17.48
CA ARG A 325 -1.27 -2.47 17.14
C ARG A 325 -1.81 -3.78 16.54
N PRO A 326 -3.09 -4.12 16.77
CA PRO A 326 -3.72 -5.31 16.24
C PRO A 326 -3.68 -5.44 14.72
N PHE A 327 -3.34 -6.64 14.24
CA PHE A 327 -3.29 -7.02 12.84
C PHE A 327 -3.87 -8.40 12.61
N CYS A 328 -4.82 -8.54 11.70
CA CYS A 328 -5.33 -9.83 11.28
C CYS A 328 -5.23 -10.01 9.77
N ALA A 329 -4.46 -10.97 9.33
CA ALA A 329 -4.48 -11.42 7.94
C ALA A 329 -5.67 -12.35 7.73
N VAL A 330 -6.54 -12.04 6.76
CA VAL A 330 -7.73 -12.83 6.46
C VAL A 330 -7.58 -13.43 5.07
N HIS A 331 -7.62 -14.77 4.95
CA HIS A 331 -7.39 -15.47 3.69
C HIS A 331 -8.36 -16.63 3.47
N GLY A 332 -8.60 -16.95 2.20
CA GLY A 332 -9.24 -18.20 1.80
C GLY A 332 -8.20 -19.30 1.57
N LYS A 333 -8.48 -20.51 2.05
CA LYS A 333 -7.61 -21.69 1.86
C LYS A 333 -7.42 -22.07 0.40
N LEU A 334 -8.38 -21.73 -0.46
CA LEU A 334 -8.36 -22.03 -1.88
C LEU A 334 -7.96 -20.82 -2.75
N ASP A 335 -7.43 -19.75 -2.15
CA ASP A 335 -6.98 -18.57 -2.88
C ASP A 335 -5.74 -18.92 -3.75
N LYS A 336 -5.90 -18.77 -5.06
CA LYS A 336 -4.83 -19.04 -6.04
C LYS A 336 -3.98 -17.82 -6.34
N ILE A 337 -4.44 -16.61 -5.92
CA ILE A 337 -3.73 -15.36 -6.15
C ILE A 337 -2.76 -15.11 -5.00
N PHE A 338 -3.22 -15.34 -3.77
CA PHE A 338 -2.43 -15.25 -2.55
C PHE A 338 -2.47 -16.61 -1.83
N PRO A 339 -1.58 -17.55 -2.20
CA PRO A 339 -1.63 -18.93 -1.71
C PRO A 339 -1.51 -19.00 -0.20
N ILE A 340 -2.39 -19.79 0.43
CA ILE A 340 -2.45 -19.87 1.90
C ILE A 340 -1.13 -20.34 2.53
N GLU A 341 -0.39 -21.21 1.87
CA GLU A 341 0.90 -21.68 2.37
C GLU A 341 1.94 -20.54 2.46
N GLU A 342 1.91 -19.62 1.50
CA GLU A 342 2.76 -18.44 1.51
C GLU A 342 2.28 -17.41 2.55
N SER A 343 0.98 -17.35 2.82
CA SER A 343 0.42 -16.54 3.90
C SER A 343 0.82 -17.08 5.27
N ARG A 344 0.78 -18.40 5.49
CA ARG A 344 1.26 -19.06 6.70
C ARG A 344 2.74 -18.81 6.94
N LYS A 345 3.57 -18.97 5.91
CA LYS A 345 5.00 -18.71 5.97
C LYS A 345 5.31 -17.26 6.36
N ALA A 346 4.62 -16.29 5.74
CA ALA A 346 4.74 -14.89 6.10
C ALA A 346 4.25 -14.62 7.53
N PHE A 347 3.17 -15.29 7.95
CA PHE A 347 2.62 -15.14 9.29
C PHE A 347 3.53 -15.69 10.39
N ASP A 348 4.22 -16.80 10.14
CA ASP A 348 5.22 -17.34 11.06
C ASP A 348 6.34 -16.33 11.35
N HIS A 349 6.80 -15.61 10.33
CA HIS A 349 7.76 -14.54 10.52
C HIS A 349 7.15 -13.31 11.23
N LEU A 350 5.93 -12.91 10.87
CA LEU A 350 5.21 -11.83 11.54
C LEU A 350 5.00 -12.11 13.03
N LYS A 351 4.67 -13.35 13.39
CA LYS A 351 4.48 -13.77 14.78
C LYS A 351 5.77 -13.59 15.62
N GLN A 352 6.94 -13.81 15.02
CA GLN A 352 8.23 -13.53 15.68
C GLN A 352 8.39 -12.04 15.97
N ILE A 353 8.02 -11.16 15.02
CA ILE A 353 8.07 -9.71 15.20
C ILE A 353 7.13 -9.26 16.34
N TYR A 354 5.88 -9.75 16.36
CA TYR A 354 4.92 -9.44 17.41
C TYR A 354 5.33 -10.00 18.78
N THR A 355 6.01 -11.14 18.80
CA THR A 355 6.59 -11.72 20.02
C THR A 355 7.71 -10.83 20.54
N ALA A 356 8.61 -10.37 19.68
CA ALA A 356 9.68 -9.42 20.07
C ALA A 356 9.11 -8.07 20.54
N ALA A 357 7.98 -7.63 19.97
CA ALA A 357 7.25 -6.45 20.41
C ALA A 357 6.51 -6.64 21.75
N GLY A 358 6.50 -7.84 22.34
CA GLY A 358 5.83 -8.16 23.61
C GLY A 358 4.31 -8.35 23.53
N VAL A 359 3.76 -8.45 22.33
CA VAL A 359 2.30 -8.54 22.08
C VAL A 359 1.95 -9.65 21.08
N PRO A 360 2.36 -10.90 21.30
CA PRO A 360 2.16 -11.98 20.32
C PRO A 360 0.69 -12.22 19.97
N ASP A 361 -0.26 -11.89 20.86
CA ASP A 361 -1.68 -12.13 20.66
C ASP A 361 -2.41 -11.00 19.91
N ASN A 362 -1.68 -9.94 19.55
CA ASN A 362 -2.19 -8.86 18.72
C ASN A 362 -2.09 -9.15 17.21
N CYS A 363 -1.58 -10.31 16.79
CA CYS A 363 -1.64 -10.71 15.39
C CYS A 363 -2.30 -12.08 15.23
N GLU A 364 -3.19 -12.19 14.22
CA GLU A 364 -3.93 -13.40 13.88
C GLU A 364 -3.88 -13.67 12.37
N LEU A 365 -3.99 -14.95 12.00
CA LEU A 365 -4.25 -15.40 10.63
C LEU A 365 -5.58 -16.14 10.63
N TYR A 366 -6.58 -15.60 9.93
CA TYR A 366 -7.86 -16.25 9.72
C TYR A 366 -7.86 -16.96 8.37
N GLU A 367 -8.28 -18.24 8.36
CA GLU A 367 -8.33 -19.08 7.18
C GLU A 367 -9.77 -19.49 6.85
N GLY A 368 -10.40 -18.78 5.92
CA GLY A 368 -11.70 -19.12 5.36
C GLY A 368 -11.65 -20.37 4.48
N ALA A 369 -12.79 -21.04 4.32
CA ALA A 369 -12.87 -22.32 3.61
C ALA A 369 -12.73 -22.19 2.08
N GLU A 370 -13.01 -21.01 1.53
CA GLU A 370 -13.13 -20.78 0.08
C GLU A 370 -11.86 -20.13 -0.52
N GLY A 371 -12.02 -19.45 -1.66
CA GLY A 371 -10.96 -18.80 -2.43
C GLY A 371 -10.80 -17.30 -2.13
N HIS A 372 -10.53 -16.54 -3.19
CA HIS A 372 -10.22 -15.11 -3.16
C HIS A 372 -11.48 -14.27 -2.92
N ARG A 373 -11.81 -13.99 -1.68
CA ARG A 373 -12.96 -13.18 -1.27
C ARG A 373 -12.74 -12.50 0.07
N TYR A 374 -13.66 -11.60 0.45
CA TYR A 374 -13.73 -11.08 1.81
C TYR A 374 -14.35 -12.12 2.75
N TYR A 375 -13.93 -12.13 4.03
CA TYR A 375 -14.47 -13.03 5.05
C TYR A 375 -14.81 -12.22 6.30
N LYS A 376 -16.06 -11.79 6.42
CA LYS A 376 -16.56 -10.99 7.56
C LYS A 376 -16.37 -11.68 8.91
N ASP A 377 -16.46 -13.02 8.94
CA ASP A 377 -16.30 -13.82 10.15
C ASP A 377 -14.85 -13.83 10.66
N GLY A 378 -13.87 -13.53 9.81
CA GLY A 378 -12.49 -13.30 10.22
C GLY A 378 -12.21 -11.85 10.62
N VAL A 379 -13.01 -10.92 10.13
CA VAL A 379 -12.76 -9.47 10.32
C VAL A 379 -13.43 -8.95 11.58
N TRP A 380 -14.77 -9.03 11.67
CA TRP A 380 -15.51 -8.30 12.71
C TRP A 380 -15.31 -8.85 14.12
N PRO A 381 -15.19 -10.16 14.37
CA PRO A 381 -14.84 -10.67 15.70
C PRO A 381 -13.48 -10.16 16.19
N PHE A 382 -12.47 -10.12 15.31
CA PHE A 382 -11.15 -9.57 15.63
C PHE A 382 -11.20 -8.08 15.95
N VAL A 383 -11.88 -7.29 15.13
CA VAL A 383 -12.06 -5.84 15.35
C VAL A 383 -12.73 -5.57 16.69
N LYS A 384 -13.85 -6.28 16.98
CA LYS A 384 -14.57 -6.13 18.25
C LYS A 384 -13.72 -6.51 19.45
N LYS A 385 -12.99 -7.62 19.40
CA LYS A 385 -12.08 -8.07 20.46
C LYS A 385 -11.10 -6.96 20.85
N HIS A 386 -10.47 -6.33 19.87
CA HIS A 386 -9.40 -5.37 20.12
C HIS A 386 -9.88 -3.94 20.39
N LEU A 387 -11.04 -3.52 19.88
CA LEU A 387 -11.59 -2.19 20.16
C LEU A 387 -12.42 -2.13 21.46
N SER A 388 -12.90 -3.27 21.98
CA SER A 388 -13.60 -3.32 23.27
C SER A 388 -12.65 -3.38 24.46
N GLN A 389 -11.40 -3.82 24.29
CA GLN A 389 -10.40 -3.94 25.37
C GLN A 389 -9.79 -2.58 25.79
N ASN A 390 -10.00 -1.50 25.04
CA ASN A 390 -9.47 -0.16 25.37
C ASN A 390 -10.36 0.60 26.39
N LYS A 391 -10.98 -0.08 27.34
CA LYS A 391 -11.83 0.52 28.41
C LYS A 391 -11.22 0.50 29.81
N GLU A 392 -9.89 0.22 29.94
CA GLU A 392 -9.20 0.35 31.24
C GLU A 392 -8.15 1.46 31.23
#